data_9e78fea067d1e014b94c0cfb2900c609
#
_entry.id   9e78fea067d1e014b94c0cfb2900c609
#
_cell.length_a   1.000
_cell.length_b   1.000
_cell.length_c   1.000
_cell.angle_alpha   90.00
_cell.angle_beta   90.00
_cell.angle_gamma   90.00
#
_symmetry.space_group_name_H-M   'P 1'
#
loop_
_entity.id
_entity.type
_entity.pdbx_description
1 polymer ?
#
loop_
_entity_poly.entity_id
_entity_poly.type
_entity_poly.pdbx_seq_one_letter_code
_entity_poly.pdbx_strand_id
1 'polypeptide(L)'
;MRALVTGVGGFVGRHLVHHLQEEGDEVCGVSRSAGALNMAATPVSQTDLNDLSAVERLVQETRPDAVYHLAAQSSPAESVTNPWGTICNNLLGQLNLFEALLSADLHPRVLVVGSSDEYGQVRPEDVPTNEDAPLRPITPYAVSKVGQDMMGFQYFAQHGVAVVRVRPFNHTGPGHDARFVMPSFARQIAEIEAGMREPVLRVGNLNVARDFTDARDMVRAYRLALVEGTPGDVYNIGSGRSVLISRMVQELIALCSAHVEVRVDPALLRASDIPRQEADTRKFTALTGWQPRIPWHTTLRDTFEYWREKVREEKLCAS
;
A
#
# COMPACT_ATOMS: atom_id res chain seq x y z
N MET A 1 -17.62 -13.49 -4.94
CA MET A 1 -16.49 -14.13 -5.66
C MET A 1 -15.61 -14.83 -4.64
N ARG A 2 -14.89 -15.89 -5.03
CA ARG A 2 -13.82 -16.47 -4.22
C ARG A 2 -12.55 -15.64 -4.48
N ALA A 3 -12.14 -14.85 -3.50
CA ALA A 3 -11.04 -13.92 -3.60
C ALA A 3 -9.79 -14.46 -2.88
N LEU A 4 -8.70 -14.67 -3.61
CA LEU A 4 -7.39 -14.96 -3.04
C LEU A 4 -6.66 -13.63 -2.80
N VAL A 5 -6.33 -13.34 -1.54
CA VAL A 5 -5.63 -12.12 -1.15
C VAL A 5 -4.24 -12.47 -0.64
N THR A 6 -3.19 -12.13 -1.38
CA THR A 6 -1.81 -12.30 -0.90
C THR A 6 -1.40 -11.10 -0.04
N GLY A 7 -0.60 -11.34 1.00
CA GLY A 7 -0.18 -10.26 1.90
C GLY A 7 -1.26 -9.80 2.89
N VAL A 8 -2.20 -10.68 3.26
CA VAL A 8 -3.34 -10.33 4.12
C VAL A 8 -2.93 -9.80 5.49
N GLY A 9 -1.79 -10.22 6.04
CA GLY A 9 -1.25 -9.73 7.32
C GLY A 9 -0.73 -8.29 7.28
N GLY A 10 -0.53 -7.73 6.08
CA GLY A 10 -0.11 -6.35 5.88
C GLY A 10 -1.21 -5.32 6.18
N PHE A 11 -0.82 -4.04 6.24
CA PHE A 11 -1.73 -2.93 6.49
C PHE A 11 -2.93 -2.92 5.51
N VAL A 12 -2.66 -2.85 4.23
CA VAL A 12 -3.71 -2.81 3.19
C VAL A 12 -4.48 -4.13 3.10
N GLY A 13 -3.79 -5.26 3.30
CA GLY A 13 -4.41 -6.58 3.25
C GLY A 13 -5.54 -6.75 4.26
N ARG A 14 -5.36 -6.26 5.49
CA ARG A 14 -6.40 -6.29 6.54
C ARG A 14 -7.62 -5.47 6.16
N HIS A 15 -7.42 -4.25 5.67
CA HIS A 15 -8.53 -3.39 5.21
C HIS A 15 -9.24 -4.01 4.01
N LEU A 16 -8.50 -4.61 3.07
CA LEU A 16 -9.09 -5.24 1.90
C LEU A 16 -9.94 -6.47 2.27
N VAL A 17 -9.44 -7.35 3.14
CA VAL A 17 -10.20 -8.51 3.61
C VAL A 17 -11.52 -8.08 4.22
N HIS A 18 -11.51 -7.09 5.12
CA HIS A 18 -12.72 -6.56 5.73
C HIS A 18 -13.70 -6.04 4.67
N HIS A 19 -13.23 -5.21 3.75
CA HIS A 19 -14.07 -4.66 2.68
C HIS A 19 -14.65 -5.74 1.76
N LEU A 20 -13.86 -6.74 1.35
CA LEU A 20 -14.34 -7.83 0.51
C LEU A 20 -15.42 -8.67 1.20
N GLN A 21 -15.29 -8.91 2.52
CA GLN A 21 -16.29 -9.61 3.31
C GLN A 21 -17.60 -8.81 3.44
N GLU A 22 -17.51 -7.47 3.63
CA GLU A 22 -18.68 -6.58 3.62
C GLU A 22 -19.43 -6.60 2.28
N GLU A 23 -18.70 -6.76 1.18
CA GLU A 23 -19.24 -6.88 -0.17
C GLU A 23 -19.74 -8.33 -0.51
N GLY A 24 -19.66 -9.26 0.47
CA GLY A 24 -20.12 -10.63 0.31
C GLY A 24 -19.19 -11.54 -0.48
N ASP A 25 -17.90 -11.18 -0.62
CA ASP A 25 -16.90 -12.02 -1.25
C ASP A 25 -16.39 -13.08 -0.24
N GLU A 26 -16.16 -14.32 -0.70
CA GLU A 26 -15.50 -15.36 0.07
C GLU A 26 -13.97 -15.15 -0.02
N VAL A 27 -13.31 -14.88 1.10
CA VAL A 27 -11.90 -14.49 1.11
C VAL A 27 -11.03 -15.63 1.63
N CYS A 28 -10.01 -15.99 0.86
CA CYS A 28 -8.87 -16.80 1.29
C CYS A 28 -7.61 -15.92 1.35
N GLY A 29 -6.99 -15.85 2.51
CA GLY A 29 -5.79 -15.05 2.74
C GLY A 29 -4.50 -15.86 2.59
N VAL A 30 -3.42 -15.17 2.19
CA VAL A 30 -2.07 -15.75 2.15
C VAL A 30 -1.10 -14.87 2.90
N SER A 31 -0.31 -15.47 3.80
CA SER A 31 0.76 -14.80 4.55
C SER A 31 1.94 -15.73 4.77
N ARG A 32 3.14 -15.17 4.83
CA ARG A 32 4.34 -15.91 5.27
C ARG A 32 4.40 -16.14 6.78
N SER A 33 3.82 -15.21 7.55
CA SER A 33 3.90 -15.21 9.02
C SER A 33 2.68 -15.85 9.67
N ALA A 34 2.91 -16.68 10.68
CA ALA A 34 1.86 -17.31 11.48
C ALA A 34 0.97 -16.29 12.23
N GLY A 35 1.47 -15.10 12.52
CA GLY A 35 0.69 -14.05 13.20
C GLY A 35 -0.53 -13.55 12.43
N ALA A 36 -0.57 -13.75 11.11
CA ALA A 36 -1.73 -13.42 10.28
C ALA A 36 -2.81 -14.52 10.29
N LEU A 37 -2.53 -15.71 10.81
CA LEU A 37 -3.47 -16.84 10.82
C LEU A 37 -4.69 -16.62 11.73
N ASN A 38 -4.62 -15.65 12.64
CA ASN A 38 -5.70 -15.32 13.58
C ASN A 38 -6.66 -14.23 13.07
N MET A 39 -6.79 -14.04 11.77
CA MET A 39 -7.80 -13.12 11.24
C MET A 39 -9.19 -13.75 11.38
N ALA A 40 -10.06 -13.12 12.18
CA ALA A 40 -11.40 -13.61 12.43
C ALA A 40 -12.16 -13.88 11.13
N ALA A 41 -12.73 -15.08 11.01
CA ALA A 41 -13.57 -15.54 9.90
C ALA A 41 -12.88 -15.56 8.49
N THR A 42 -11.54 -15.47 8.42
CA THR A 42 -10.82 -15.57 7.14
C THR A 42 -9.88 -16.77 7.19
N PRO A 43 -10.05 -17.79 6.34
CA PRO A 43 -9.04 -18.83 6.15
C PRO A 43 -7.74 -18.20 5.66
N VAL A 44 -6.62 -18.42 6.37
CA VAL A 44 -5.31 -17.93 5.96
C VAL A 44 -4.36 -19.10 5.78
N SER A 45 -3.83 -19.23 4.56
CA SER A 45 -2.75 -20.18 4.25
C SER A 45 -1.40 -19.56 4.57
N GLN A 46 -0.55 -20.31 5.29
CA GLN A 46 0.84 -19.94 5.47
C GLN A 46 1.65 -20.43 4.28
N THR A 47 1.92 -19.55 3.33
CA THR A 47 2.61 -19.88 2.07
C THR A 47 3.69 -18.86 1.77
N ASP A 48 4.90 -19.32 1.46
CA ASP A 48 5.93 -18.48 0.85
C ASP A 48 5.70 -18.45 -0.67
N LEU A 49 5.42 -17.27 -1.22
CA LEU A 49 5.22 -17.11 -2.65
C LEU A 49 6.49 -17.36 -3.49
N ASN A 50 7.66 -17.40 -2.86
CA ASN A 50 8.90 -17.77 -3.54
C ASN A 50 9.04 -19.28 -3.76
N ASP A 51 8.21 -20.10 -3.12
CA ASP A 51 8.12 -21.55 -3.34
C ASP A 51 7.01 -21.86 -4.35
N LEU A 52 7.39 -22.10 -5.61
CA LEU A 52 6.44 -22.39 -6.69
C LEU A 52 5.52 -23.56 -6.33
N SER A 53 6.06 -24.67 -5.80
CA SER A 53 5.26 -25.83 -5.47
C SER A 53 4.22 -25.56 -4.37
N ALA A 54 4.54 -24.68 -3.42
CA ALA A 54 3.59 -24.24 -2.40
C ALA A 54 2.50 -23.36 -3.01
N VAL A 55 2.84 -22.50 -3.98
CA VAL A 55 1.87 -21.64 -4.69
C VAL A 55 0.97 -22.45 -5.60
N GLU A 56 1.49 -23.48 -6.29
CA GLU A 56 0.69 -24.40 -7.10
C GLU A 56 -0.37 -25.12 -6.26
N ARG A 57 0.01 -25.68 -5.10
CA ARG A 57 -0.94 -26.30 -4.15
C ARG A 57 -2.01 -25.30 -3.70
N LEU A 58 -1.59 -24.10 -3.30
CA LEU A 58 -2.49 -23.03 -2.87
C LEU A 58 -3.55 -22.70 -3.93
N VAL A 59 -3.12 -22.51 -5.16
CA VAL A 59 -4.00 -22.15 -6.30
C VAL A 59 -4.96 -23.28 -6.62
N GLN A 60 -4.50 -24.55 -6.60
CA GLN A 60 -5.33 -25.74 -6.82
C GLN A 60 -6.39 -25.93 -5.73
N GLU A 61 -6.04 -25.67 -4.46
CA GLU A 61 -6.96 -25.79 -3.32
C GLU A 61 -7.99 -24.66 -3.29
N THR A 62 -7.56 -23.41 -3.54
CA THR A 62 -8.43 -22.24 -3.43
C THR A 62 -9.30 -22.00 -4.67
N ARG A 63 -8.81 -22.36 -5.88
CA ARG A 63 -9.47 -22.13 -7.18
C ARG A 63 -10.15 -20.78 -7.27
N PRO A 64 -9.38 -19.66 -7.15
CA PRO A 64 -9.94 -18.33 -7.02
C PRO A 64 -10.65 -17.85 -8.29
N ASP A 65 -11.72 -17.06 -8.14
CA ASP A 65 -12.34 -16.28 -9.22
C ASP A 65 -11.64 -14.91 -9.37
N ALA A 66 -11.02 -14.43 -8.27
CA ALA A 66 -10.33 -13.14 -8.17
C ALA A 66 -9.05 -13.27 -7.35
N VAL A 67 -7.98 -12.61 -7.80
CA VAL A 67 -6.70 -12.57 -7.07
C VAL A 67 -6.30 -11.12 -6.83
N TYR A 68 -6.09 -10.76 -5.57
CA TYR A 68 -5.53 -9.47 -5.15
C TYR A 68 -4.09 -9.69 -4.71
N HIS A 69 -3.12 -9.33 -5.58
CA HIS A 69 -1.71 -9.53 -5.27
C HIS A 69 -1.12 -8.31 -4.55
N LEU A 70 -1.19 -8.33 -3.19
CA LEU A 70 -0.66 -7.28 -2.32
C LEU A 70 0.69 -7.64 -1.70
N ALA A 71 1.08 -8.93 -1.74
CA ALA A 71 2.31 -9.40 -1.13
C ALA A 71 3.53 -8.78 -1.81
N ALA A 72 4.22 -7.93 -1.08
CA ALA A 72 5.47 -7.30 -1.50
C ALA A 72 6.24 -6.78 -0.29
N GLN A 73 7.55 -6.62 -0.42
CA GLN A 73 8.31 -5.72 0.43
C GLN A 73 7.95 -4.29 -0.03
N SER A 74 7.31 -3.49 0.86
CA SER A 74 6.67 -2.22 0.50
C SER A 74 7.40 -0.96 0.98
N SER A 75 8.53 -1.10 1.69
CA SER A 75 9.28 0.02 2.23
C SER A 75 10.40 0.47 1.27
N PRO A 76 10.34 1.68 0.68
CA PRO A 76 11.44 2.22 -0.12
C PRO A 76 12.73 2.34 0.67
N ALA A 77 12.67 2.70 1.95
CA ALA A 77 13.86 2.82 2.81
C ALA A 77 14.55 1.45 3.01
N GLU A 78 13.79 0.41 3.31
CA GLU A 78 14.32 -0.96 3.46
C GLU A 78 14.90 -1.47 2.14
N SER A 79 14.33 -1.11 1.00
CA SER A 79 14.84 -1.53 -0.31
C SER A 79 16.25 -1.03 -0.61
N VAL A 80 16.65 0.11 -0.06
CA VAL A 80 18.01 0.66 -0.22
C VAL A 80 19.02 -0.18 0.56
N THR A 81 18.65 -0.66 1.73
CA THR A 81 19.55 -1.50 2.57
C THR A 81 19.53 -2.97 2.17
N ASN A 82 18.42 -3.45 1.58
CA ASN A 82 18.27 -4.82 1.09
C ASN A 82 17.66 -4.85 -0.33
N PRO A 83 18.39 -4.38 -1.35
CA PRO A 83 17.88 -4.34 -2.72
C PRO A 83 17.62 -5.73 -3.30
N TRP A 84 18.51 -6.68 -3.04
CA TRP A 84 18.39 -8.06 -3.51
C TRP A 84 17.09 -8.71 -2.98
N GLY A 85 16.89 -8.69 -1.66
CA GLY A 85 15.68 -9.26 -1.05
C GLY A 85 14.41 -8.60 -1.55
N THR A 86 14.42 -7.28 -1.79
CA THR A 86 13.28 -6.55 -2.35
C THR A 86 12.94 -7.01 -3.76
N ILE A 87 13.93 -7.03 -4.67
CA ILE A 87 13.73 -7.42 -6.08
C ILE A 87 13.27 -8.87 -6.17
N CYS A 88 13.99 -9.79 -5.51
CA CYS A 88 13.65 -11.22 -5.57
C CYS A 88 12.25 -11.48 -4.99
N ASN A 89 11.94 -10.98 -3.80
CA ASN A 89 10.66 -11.23 -3.17
C ASN A 89 9.48 -10.70 -4.00
N ASN A 90 9.63 -9.49 -4.57
CA ASN A 90 8.52 -8.86 -5.26
C ASN A 90 8.30 -9.47 -6.66
N LEU A 91 9.37 -9.79 -7.39
CA LEU A 91 9.23 -10.34 -8.74
C LEU A 91 8.95 -11.85 -8.74
N LEU A 92 9.71 -12.63 -7.95
CA LEU A 92 9.57 -14.09 -7.96
C LEU A 92 8.21 -14.52 -7.41
N GLY A 93 7.71 -13.87 -6.34
CA GLY A 93 6.40 -14.19 -5.79
C GLY A 93 5.25 -13.95 -6.78
N GLN A 94 5.32 -12.89 -7.59
CA GLN A 94 4.34 -12.63 -8.63
C GLN A 94 4.49 -13.60 -9.81
N LEU A 95 5.71 -13.89 -10.22
CA LEU A 95 5.99 -14.86 -11.28
C LEU A 95 5.41 -16.24 -10.92
N ASN A 96 5.73 -16.74 -9.74
CA ASN A 96 5.21 -18.03 -9.28
C ASN A 96 3.68 -18.08 -9.21
N LEU A 97 3.04 -16.96 -8.83
CA LEU A 97 1.58 -16.87 -8.84
C LEU A 97 1.00 -17.03 -10.25
N PHE A 98 1.56 -16.33 -11.23
CA PHE A 98 1.10 -16.45 -12.61
C PHE A 98 1.37 -17.85 -13.20
N GLU A 99 2.57 -18.41 -12.98
CA GLU A 99 2.89 -19.76 -13.45
C GLU A 99 1.98 -20.82 -12.83
N ALA A 100 1.67 -20.71 -11.54
CA ALA A 100 0.75 -21.62 -10.86
C ALA A 100 -0.68 -21.52 -11.42
N LEU A 101 -1.16 -20.31 -11.75
CA LEU A 101 -2.48 -20.11 -12.37
C LEU A 101 -2.54 -20.75 -13.76
N LEU A 102 -1.52 -20.56 -14.58
CA LEU A 102 -1.42 -21.16 -15.91
C LEU A 102 -1.33 -22.69 -15.83
N SER A 103 -0.48 -23.23 -14.96
CA SER A 103 -0.31 -24.68 -14.76
C SER A 103 -1.61 -25.36 -14.29
N ALA A 104 -2.43 -24.66 -13.51
CA ALA A 104 -3.73 -25.16 -13.04
C ALA A 104 -4.88 -24.95 -14.02
N ASP A 105 -4.64 -24.33 -15.18
CA ASP A 105 -5.66 -23.93 -16.16
C ASP A 105 -6.79 -23.09 -15.51
N LEU A 106 -6.40 -22.13 -14.66
CA LEU A 106 -7.31 -21.22 -13.97
C LEU A 106 -7.19 -19.82 -14.53
N HIS A 107 -8.32 -19.16 -14.73
CA HIS A 107 -8.42 -17.85 -15.39
C HIS A 107 -9.10 -16.79 -14.51
N PRO A 108 -8.62 -16.57 -13.25
CA PRO A 108 -9.18 -15.52 -12.41
C PRO A 108 -8.87 -14.13 -13.00
N ARG A 109 -9.62 -13.13 -12.56
CA ARG A 109 -9.15 -11.74 -12.69
C ARG A 109 -8.07 -11.47 -11.65
N VAL A 110 -6.98 -10.85 -12.06
CA VAL A 110 -5.83 -10.58 -11.18
C VAL A 110 -5.59 -9.09 -11.07
N LEU A 111 -5.62 -8.56 -9.86
CA LEU A 111 -5.16 -7.19 -9.56
C LEU A 111 -3.67 -7.22 -9.20
N VAL A 112 -2.87 -6.55 -10.00
CA VAL A 112 -1.45 -6.27 -9.70
C VAL A 112 -1.34 -4.86 -9.13
N VAL A 113 -0.81 -4.77 -7.91
CA VAL A 113 -0.66 -3.49 -7.22
C VAL A 113 0.78 -2.99 -7.39
N GLY A 114 0.93 -2.00 -8.24
CA GLY A 114 2.14 -1.22 -8.47
C GLY A 114 2.36 -0.13 -7.43
N SER A 115 2.87 1.03 -7.84
CA SER A 115 3.10 2.20 -6.99
C SER A 115 3.28 3.47 -7.80
N SER A 116 2.91 4.63 -7.28
CA SER A 116 3.28 5.93 -7.85
C SER A 116 4.80 6.16 -7.86
N ASP A 117 5.56 5.43 -7.05
CA ASP A 117 7.03 5.50 -7.05
C ASP A 117 7.65 4.99 -8.37
N GLU A 118 6.89 4.26 -9.18
CA GLU A 118 7.29 3.85 -10.54
C GLU A 118 7.59 5.05 -11.44
N TYR A 119 6.84 6.14 -11.29
CA TYR A 119 7.08 7.38 -12.03
C TYR A 119 8.38 8.08 -11.60
N GLY A 120 8.82 7.87 -10.34
CA GLY A 120 10.08 8.40 -9.81
C GLY A 120 10.18 9.92 -9.96
N GLN A 121 11.18 10.39 -10.70
CA GLN A 121 11.39 11.83 -10.95
C GLN A 121 10.42 12.36 -12.02
N VAL A 122 9.24 12.79 -11.59
CA VAL A 122 8.26 13.48 -12.43
C VAL A 122 8.66 14.95 -12.57
N ARG A 123 8.57 15.51 -13.78
CA ARG A 123 8.79 16.93 -14.00
C ARG A 123 7.62 17.75 -13.44
N PRO A 124 7.83 18.99 -12.96
CA PRO A 124 6.75 19.80 -12.40
C PRO A 124 5.55 20.00 -13.34
N GLU A 125 5.81 20.11 -14.65
CA GLU A 125 4.79 20.24 -15.68
C GLU A 125 3.96 18.97 -15.93
N ASP A 126 4.45 17.81 -15.49
CA ASP A 126 3.78 16.51 -15.61
C ASP A 126 2.96 16.15 -14.36
N VAL A 127 2.77 17.11 -13.44
CA VAL A 127 1.92 16.94 -12.24
C VAL A 127 0.62 17.73 -12.40
N PRO A 128 -0.58 17.12 -12.23
CA PRO A 128 -0.85 15.73 -11.80
C PRO A 128 -0.40 14.67 -12.81
N THR A 129 0.16 13.56 -12.29
CA THR A 129 0.77 12.51 -13.10
C THR A 129 -0.28 11.53 -13.61
N ASN A 130 -0.37 11.36 -14.92
CA ASN A 130 -1.24 10.37 -15.57
C ASN A 130 -0.50 9.05 -15.86
N GLU A 131 -1.22 8.06 -16.38
CA GLU A 131 -0.71 6.71 -16.62
C GLU A 131 0.28 6.63 -17.80
N ASP A 132 0.28 7.61 -18.71
CA ASP A 132 1.18 7.69 -19.87
C ASP A 132 2.53 8.33 -19.50
N ALA A 133 2.67 8.85 -18.27
CA ALA A 133 3.92 9.46 -17.83
C ALA A 133 5.07 8.42 -17.82
N PRO A 134 6.28 8.81 -18.23
CA PRO A 134 7.43 7.91 -18.24
C PRO A 134 7.76 7.35 -16.87
N LEU A 135 8.05 6.05 -16.79
CA LEU A 135 8.51 5.39 -15.58
C LEU A 135 10.01 5.68 -15.40
N ARG A 136 10.37 6.33 -14.28
CA ARG A 136 11.75 6.74 -13.94
C ARG A 136 12.07 6.40 -12.48
N PRO A 137 12.01 5.09 -12.10
CA PRO A 137 12.18 4.64 -10.73
C PRO A 137 13.55 5.02 -10.18
N ILE A 138 13.59 5.50 -8.92
CA ILE A 138 14.81 5.96 -8.26
C ILE A 138 15.20 5.14 -7.03
N THR A 139 14.46 4.08 -6.74
CA THR A 139 14.74 3.15 -5.63
C THR A 139 14.61 1.70 -6.09
N PRO A 140 15.28 0.74 -5.43
CA PRO A 140 15.09 -0.68 -5.75
C PRO A 140 13.64 -1.15 -5.59
N TYR A 141 12.90 -0.59 -4.61
CA TYR A 141 11.46 -0.81 -4.47
C TYR A 141 10.71 -0.38 -5.73
N ALA A 142 10.92 0.85 -6.18
CA ALA A 142 10.25 1.37 -7.38
C ALA A 142 10.59 0.55 -8.63
N VAL A 143 11.85 0.11 -8.80
CA VAL A 143 12.27 -0.80 -9.88
C VAL A 143 11.51 -2.12 -9.79
N SER A 144 11.36 -2.71 -8.59
CA SER A 144 10.61 -3.94 -8.43
C SER A 144 9.12 -3.77 -8.78
N LYS A 145 8.53 -2.59 -8.49
CA LYS A 145 7.14 -2.28 -8.83
C LYS A 145 6.93 -2.09 -10.34
N VAL A 146 7.85 -1.43 -11.04
CA VAL A 146 7.86 -1.39 -12.51
C VAL A 146 7.94 -2.81 -13.09
N GLY A 147 8.79 -3.67 -12.51
CA GLY A 147 8.90 -5.07 -12.93
C GLY A 147 7.58 -5.84 -12.74
N GLN A 148 6.91 -5.66 -11.60
CA GLN A 148 5.60 -6.28 -11.33
C GLN A 148 4.52 -5.76 -12.29
N ASP A 149 4.46 -4.45 -12.52
CA ASP A 149 3.51 -3.82 -13.46
C ASP A 149 3.70 -4.36 -14.87
N MET A 150 4.95 -4.33 -15.40
CA MET A 150 5.26 -4.81 -16.74
C MET A 150 5.07 -6.33 -16.89
N MET A 151 5.38 -7.11 -15.87
CA MET A 151 5.10 -8.55 -15.85
C MET A 151 3.58 -8.80 -15.93
N GLY A 152 2.77 -8.03 -15.21
CA GLY A 152 1.31 -8.11 -15.32
C GLY A 152 0.81 -7.85 -16.75
N PHE A 153 1.35 -6.83 -17.43
CA PHE A 153 1.04 -6.56 -18.83
C PHE A 153 1.49 -7.69 -19.75
N GLN A 154 2.70 -8.22 -19.54
CA GLN A 154 3.24 -9.31 -20.37
C GLN A 154 2.39 -10.58 -20.26
N TYR A 155 1.93 -10.97 -19.04
CA TYR A 155 1.07 -12.14 -18.88
C TYR A 155 -0.32 -11.95 -19.51
N PHE A 156 -0.85 -10.74 -19.49
CA PHE A 156 -2.05 -10.41 -20.26
C PHE A 156 -1.83 -10.57 -21.77
N ALA A 157 -0.78 -9.92 -22.30
CA ALA A 157 -0.54 -9.86 -23.74
C ALA A 157 -0.17 -11.21 -24.36
N GLN A 158 0.58 -12.05 -23.63
CA GLN A 158 1.10 -13.33 -24.14
C GLN A 158 0.19 -14.52 -23.79
N HIS A 159 -0.40 -14.52 -22.58
CA HIS A 159 -1.12 -15.68 -22.05
C HIS A 159 -2.62 -15.43 -21.85
N GLY A 160 -3.10 -14.21 -22.12
CA GLY A 160 -4.52 -13.86 -21.94
C GLY A 160 -4.99 -13.81 -20.49
N VAL A 161 -4.09 -13.78 -19.51
CA VAL A 161 -4.47 -13.65 -18.09
C VAL A 161 -5.18 -12.30 -17.89
N ALA A 162 -6.36 -12.31 -17.26
CA ALA A 162 -7.17 -11.10 -17.08
C ALA A 162 -6.58 -10.18 -15.97
N VAL A 163 -5.41 -9.59 -16.24
CA VAL A 163 -4.69 -8.72 -15.30
C VAL A 163 -5.18 -7.28 -15.42
N VAL A 164 -5.54 -6.68 -14.29
CA VAL A 164 -5.73 -5.23 -14.15
C VAL A 164 -4.59 -4.70 -13.27
N ARG A 165 -3.95 -3.62 -13.69
CA ARG A 165 -2.83 -3.01 -12.98
C ARG A 165 -3.26 -1.69 -12.36
N VAL A 166 -2.81 -1.43 -11.13
CA VAL A 166 -3.07 -0.17 -10.46
C VAL A 166 -1.76 0.43 -9.94
N ARG A 167 -1.61 1.75 -10.05
CA ARG A 167 -0.52 2.53 -9.47
C ARG A 167 -1.08 3.42 -8.37
N PRO A 168 -1.21 2.89 -7.14
CA PRO A 168 -1.70 3.68 -6.03
C PRO A 168 -0.68 4.75 -5.64
N PHE A 169 -1.20 5.95 -5.36
CA PHE A 169 -0.47 7.00 -4.68
C PHE A 169 -0.46 6.72 -3.17
N ASN A 170 0.16 7.61 -2.36
CA ASN A 170 0.31 7.28 -0.95
C ASN A 170 -1.05 7.05 -0.30
N HIS A 171 -1.12 6.05 0.54
CA HIS A 171 -2.30 5.77 1.32
C HIS A 171 -1.92 5.48 2.77
N THR A 172 -2.80 5.82 3.68
CA THR A 172 -2.55 5.74 5.11
C THR A 172 -3.86 5.59 5.88
N GLY A 173 -3.79 5.34 7.17
CA GLY A 173 -4.96 5.14 8.02
C GLY A 173 -4.62 4.39 9.30
N PRO A 174 -5.63 4.08 10.13
CA PRO A 174 -5.46 3.27 11.34
C PRO A 174 -4.81 1.92 11.05
N GLY A 175 -3.83 1.51 11.86
CA GLY A 175 -3.09 0.26 11.67
C GLY A 175 -1.90 0.34 10.72
N HIS A 176 -1.61 1.49 10.13
CA HIS A 176 -0.42 1.67 9.30
C HIS A 176 0.84 1.73 10.17
N ASP A 177 1.90 1.04 9.72
CA ASP A 177 3.16 0.88 10.45
C ASP A 177 3.90 2.21 10.62
N ALA A 178 4.49 2.43 11.81
CA ALA A 178 5.25 3.65 12.15
C ALA A 178 6.54 3.86 11.35
N ARG A 179 6.94 2.92 10.50
CA ARG A 179 8.03 3.11 9.52
C ARG A 179 7.66 4.11 8.41
N PHE A 180 6.37 4.41 8.23
CA PHE A 180 5.89 5.36 7.24
C PHE A 180 5.64 6.74 7.86
N VAL A 181 5.68 7.80 7.03
CA VAL A 181 5.78 9.19 7.47
C VAL A 181 4.65 9.63 8.40
N MET A 182 3.38 9.46 8.02
CA MET A 182 2.25 9.92 8.83
C MET A 182 2.10 9.12 10.13
N PRO A 183 2.09 7.76 10.11
CA PRO A 183 2.04 6.98 11.34
C PRO A 183 3.26 7.19 12.24
N SER A 184 4.46 7.44 11.68
CA SER A 184 5.64 7.81 12.47
C SER A 184 5.40 9.08 13.29
N PHE A 185 4.85 10.11 12.67
CA PHE A 185 4.54 11.36 13.37
C PHE A 185 3.42 11.16 14.40
N ALA A 186 2.35 10.46 14.02
CA ALA A 186 1.24 10.16 14.91
C ALA A 186 1.71 9.40 16.17
N ARG A 187 2.57 8.39 16.01
CA ARG A 187 3.15 7.63 17.13
C ARG A 187 4.03 8.52 18.02
N GLN A 188 4.97 9.27 17.44
CA GLN A 188 5.86 10.15 18.20
C GLN A 188 5.05 11.17 19.04
N ILE A 189 4.01 11.78 18.43
CA ILE A 189 3.15 12.76 19.12
C ILE A 189 2.36 12.09 20.24
N ALA A 190 1.84 10.87 20.02
CA ALA A 190 1.15 10.10 21.06
C ALA A 190 2.10 9.71 22.22
N GLU A 191 3.35 9.33 21.93
CA GLU A 191 4.39 9.06 22.95
C GLU A 191 4.73 10.32 23.77
N ILE A 192 4.80 11.51 23.14
CA ILE A 192 4.99 12.79 23.81
C ILE A 192 3.81 13.10 24.73
N GLU A 193 2.58 12.97 24.20
CA GLU A 193 1.36 13.22 24.98
C GLU A 193 1.22 12.27 26.18
N ALA A 194 1.66 11.02 26.05
CA ALA A 194 1.70 10.04 27.15
C ALA A 194 2.86 10.26 28.13
N GLY A 195 3.77 11.22 27.88
CA GLY A 195 4.97 11.45 28.69
C GLY A 195 6.02 10.35 28.60
N MET A 196 5.99 9.55 27.52
CA MET A 196 6.95 8.46 27.25
C MET A 196 8.15 8.93 26.43
N ARG A 197 8.13 10.18 25.94
CA ARG A 197 9.15 10.77 25.09
C ARG A 197 9.34 12.25 25.41
N GLU A 198 10.55 12.78 25.18
CA GLU A 198 10.80 14.22 25.20
C GLU A 198 9.85 14.95 24.24
N PRO A 199 9.47 16.24 24.51
CA PRO A 199 8.48 16.95 23.70
C PRO A 199 9.07 17.43 22.35
N VAL A 200 9.75 16.51 21.64
CA VAL A 200 10.44 16.78 20.37
C VAL A 200 9.98 15.76 19.31
N LEU A 201 9.29 16.27 18.30
CA LEU A 201 8.95 15.54 17.09
C LEU A 201 10.13 15.59 16.11
N ARG A 202 10.77 14.45 15.85
CA ARG A 202 11.87 14.35 14.89
C ARG A 202 11.30 14.10 13.49
N VAL A 203 11.69 14.95 12.54
CA VAL A 203 11.16 14.95 11.18
C VAL A 203 12.30 15.00 10.14
N GLY A 204 12.02 14.50 8.92
CA GLY A 204 12.88 14.70 7.76
C GLY A 204 12.52 15.99 6.99
N ASN A 205 12.52 15.89 5.64
CA ASN A 205 12.14 17.00 4.77
C ASN A 205 10.64 17.28 4.82
N LEU A 206 10.24 18.44 5.30
CA LEU A 206 8.86 18.89 5.40
C LEU A 206 8.35 19.65 4.16
N ASN A 207 9.27 20.02 3.22
CA ASN A 207 8.94 20.84 2.05
C ASN A 207 8.55 20.03 0.82
N VAL A 208 8.08 18.81 1.03
CA VAL A 208 7.59 17.93 -0.03
C VAL A 208 6.08 17.73 0.11
N ALA A 209 5.40 17.51 -1.02
CA ALA A 209 3.97 17.26 -1.04
C ALA A 209 3.66 15.86 -1.57
N ARG A 210 2.68 15.19 -0.96
CA ARG A 210 2.25 13.84 -1.31
C ARG A 210 0.72 13.78 -1.41
N ASP A 211 0.24 13.03 -2.38
CA ASP A 211 -1.17 12.68 -2.50
C ASP A 211 -1.47 11.53 -1.55
N PHE A 212 -2.31 11.77 -0.56
CA PHE A 212 -2.72 10.77 0.43
C PHE A 212 -4.19 10.42 0.27
N THR A 213 -4.46 9.13 0.27
CA THR A 213 -5.81 8.55 0.30
C THR A 213 -5.97 7.71 1.57
N ASP A 214 -7.17 7.67 2.13
CA ASP A 214 -7.47 6.74 3.23
C ASP A 214 -7.40 5.29 2.74
N ALA A 215 -6.82 4.40 3.53
CA ALA A 215 -6.69 2.99 3.15
C ALA A 215 -8.05 2.31 2.92
N ARG A 216 -9.10 2.75 3.64
CA ARG A 216 -10.47 2.26 3.47
C ARG A 216 -11.06 2.64 2.10
N ASP A 217 -10.72 3.83 1.58
CA ASP A 217 -11.07 4.24 0.22
C ASP A 217 -10.20 3.55 -0.83
N MET A 218 -8.92 3.31 -0.52
CA MET A 218 -7.98 2.63 -1.42
C MET A 218 -8.44 1.20 -1.70
N VAL A 219 -8.84 0.43 -0.67
CA VAL A 219 -9.27 -0.96 -0.88
C VAL A 219 -10.60 -1.06 -1.64
N ARG A 220 -11.50 -0.08 -1.47
CA ARG A 220 -12.69 0.06 -2.29
C ARG A 220 -12.34 0.29 -3.77
N ALA A 221 -11.32 1.12 -4.04
CA ALA A 221 -10.81 1.30 -5.40
C ALA A 221 -10.20 0.01 -5.98
N TYR A 222 -9.48 -0.77 -5.18
CA TYR A 222 -8.89 -2.04 -5.63
C TYR A 222 -9.97 -3.04 -6.06
N ARG A 223 -11.06 -3.15 -5.30
CA ARG A 223 -12.18 -4.02 -5.70
C ARG A 223 -12.83 -3.53 -7.00
N LEU A 224 -13.11 -2.23 -7.12
CA LEU A 224 -13.66 -1.65 -8.35
C LEU A 224 -12.71 -1.84 -9.54
N ALA A 225 -11.40 -1.60 -9.36
CA ALA A 225 -10.41 -1.84 -10.41
C ALA A 225 -10.41 -3.28 -10.89
N LEU A 226 -10.46 -4.26 -9.97
CA LEU A 226 -10.53 -5.66 -10.36
C LEU A 226 -11.82 -5.97 -11.10
N VAL A 227 -12.98 -5.49 -10.65
CA VAL A 227 -14.31 -5.86 -11.19
C VAL A 227 -14.56 -5.13 -12.51
N GLU A 228 -14.31 -3.85 -12.61
CA GLU A 228 -14.69 -2.98 -13.73
C GLU A 228 -13.52 -2.66 -14.66
N GLY A 229 -12.27 -2.79 -14.18
CA GLY A 229 -11.07 -2.46 -14.96
C GLY A 229 -10.93 -3.31 -16.22
N THR A 230 -10.42 -2.72 -17.28
CA THR A 230 -10.12 -3.42 -18.53
C THR A 230 -8.87 -4.28 -18.36
N PRO A 231 -8.90 -5.59 -18.63
CA PRO A 231 -7.70 -6.42 -18.60
C PRO A 231 -6.60 -5.88 -19.53
N GLY A 232 -5.36 -5.91 -19.03
CA GLY A 232 -4.21 -5.33 -19.72
C GLY A 232 -4.00 -3.83 -19.47
N ASP A 233 -4.99 -3.14 -18.91
CA ASP A 233 -4.92 -1.71 -18.66
C ASP A 233 -4.30 -1.38 -17.28
N VAL A 234 -3.91 -0.11 -17.09
CA VAL A 234 -3.34 0.42 -15.84
C VAL A 234 -4.09 1.68 -15.41
N TYR A 235 -4.28 1.84 -14.09
CA TYR A 235 -5.02 2.96 -13.52
C TYR A 235 -4.28 3.57 -12.33
N ASN A 236 -4.15 4.90 -12.33
CA ASN A 236 -3.72 5.64 -11.15
C ASN A 236 -4.86 5.72 -10.13
N ILE A 237 -4.53 5.45 -8.86
CA ILE A 237 -5.46 5.60 -7.75
C ILE A 237 -4.86 6.55 -6.72
N GLY A 238 -5.58 7.63 -6.43
CA GLY A 238 -5.15 8.66 -5.50
C GLY A 238 -6.30 9.61 -5.15
N SER A 239 -6.04 10.59 -4.30
CA SER A 239 -7.04 11.61 -3.98
C SER A 239 -7.11 12.72 -5.03
N GLY A 240 -6.11 12.82 -5.93
CA GLY A 240 -5.96 13.91 -6.88
C GLY A 240 -5.56 15.24 -6.21
N ARG A 241 -5.09 15.20 -4.96
CA ARG A 241 -4.68 16.38 -4.19
C ARG A 241 -3.47 16.07 -3.33
N SER A 242 -2.40 16.82 -3.52
CA SER A 242 -1.21 16.69 -2.68
C SER A 242 -1.29 17.57 -1.44
N VAL A 243 -0.80 17.05 -0.31
CA VAL A 243 -0.67 17.73 0.98
C VAL A 243 0.81 17.92 1.30
N LEU A 244 1.21 19.13 1.70
CA LEU A 244 2.54 19.40 2.23
C LEU A 244 2.76 18.64 3.53
N ILE A 245 3.93 18.02 3.69
CA ILE A 245 4.25 17.28 4.93
C ILE A 245 4.32 18.23 6.13
N SER A 246 4.75 19.49 5.94
CA SER A 246 4.70 20.52 6.99
C SER A 246 3.26 20.78 7.47
N ARG A 247 2.29 20.83 6.57
CA ARG A 247 0.87 20.99 6.92
C ARG A 247 0.34 19.77 7.69
N MET A 248 0.68 18.56 7.25
CA MET A 248 0.33 17.32 7.97
C MET A 248 0.83 17.35 9.41
N VAL A 249 2.08 17.77 9.64
CA VAL A 249 2.67 17.90 10.99
C VAL A 249 1.89 18.90 11.83
N GLN A 250 1.58 20.08 11.29
CA GLN A 250 0.79 21.09 12.00
C GLN A 250 -0.60 20.59 12.39
N GLU A 251 -1.29 19.91 11.46
CA GLU A 251 -2.62 19.37 11.71
C GLU A 251 -2.59 18.23 12.75
N LEU A 252 -1.54 17.36 12.76
CA LEU A 252 -1.37 16.35 13.79
C LEU A 252 -1.06 16.95 15.18
N ILE A 253 -0.18 17.95 15.24
CA ILE A 253 0.13 18.63 16.50
C ILE A 253 -1.11 19.32 17.07
N ALA A 254 -1.98 19.87 16.23
CA ALA A 254 -3.23 20.51 16.68
C ALA A 254 -4.21 19.52 17.33
N LEU A 255 -4.08 18.22 17.09
CA LEU A 255 -4.86 17.16 17.77
C LEU A 255 -4.29 16.79 19.15
N CYS A 256 -3.04 17.15 19.44
CA CYS A 256 -2.33 16.82 20.66
C CYS A 256 -2.59 17.86 21.75
N SER A 257 -2.74 17.41 23.00
CA SER A 257 -2.89 18.30 24.18
C SER A 257 -1.55 18.76 24.79
N ALA A 258 -0.44 18.11 24.40
CA ALA A 258 0.89 18.44 24.90
C ALA A 258 1.61 19.43 24.00
N HIS A 259 2.60 20.15 24.57
CA HIS A 259 3.52 20.96 23.78
C HIS A 259 4.46 20.05 22.94
N VAL A 260 4.62 20.36 21.64
CA VAL A 260 5.48 19.60 20.73
C VAL A 260 6.41 20.56 19.98
N GLU A 261 7.71 20.42 20.18
CA GLU A 261 8.74 21.09 19.37
C GLU A 261 9.05 20.26 18.11
N VAL A 262 9.12 20.88 16.94
CA VAL A 262 9.49 20.19 15.70
C VAL A 262 10.97 20.36 15.43
N ARG A 263 11.72 19.27 15.25
CA ARG A 263 13.16 19.29 14.98
C ARG A 263 13.50 18.41 13.77
N VAL A 264 14.17 19.03 12.79
CA VAL A 264 14.69 18.27 11.63
C VAL A 264 15.86 17.39 12.10
N ASP A 265 15.76 16.10 11.79
CA ASP A 265 16.82 15.12 12.02
C ASP A 265 17.54 14.85 10.69
N PRO A 266 18.85 15.20 10.58
CA PRO A 266 19.60 14.96 9.34
C PRO A 266 19.63 13.51 8.88
N ALA A 267 19.52 12.54 9.81
CA ALA A 267 19.48 11.11 9.48
C ALA A 267 18.20 10.70 8.74
N LEU A 268 17.13 11.51 8.82
CA LEU A 268 15.87 11.28 8.12
C LEU A 268 15.78 11.98 6.75
N LEU A 269 16.81 12.75 6.38
CA LEU A 269 16.87 13.42 5.08
C LEU A 269 17.25 12.38 4.00
N ARG A 270 16.53 12.39 2.87
CA ARG A 270 16.83 11.53 1.73
C ARG A 270 17.75 12.25 0.76
N ALA A 271 18.65 11.51 0.11
CA ALA A 271 19.56 12.06 -0.90
C ALA A 271 18.81 12.61 -2.14
N SER A 272 17.66 12.04 -2.45
CA SER A 272 16.76 12.53 -3.50
C SER A 272 15.32 12.48 -3.02
N ASP A 273 14.67 13.63 -2.95
CA ASP A 273 13.24 13.76 -2.67
C ASP A 273 12.52 14.24 -3.93
N ILE A 274 11.36 13.62 -4.18
CA ILE A 274 10.42 14.08 -5.20
C ILE A 274 9.63 15.23 -4.58
N PRO A 275 9.70 16.47 -5.13
CA PRO A 275 9.07 17.62 -4.48
C PRO A 275 7.57 17.50 -4.34
N ARG A 276 6.88 16.96 -5.37
CA ARG A 276 5.43 16.79 -5.37
C ARG A 276 5.04 15.50 -6.09
N GLN A 277 4.15 14.74 -5.47
CA GLN A 277 3.46 13.61 -6.10
C GLN A 277 1.95 13.85 -5.98
N GLU A 278 1.26 13.80 -7.12
CA GLU A 278 -0.19 14.00 -7.21
C GLU A 278 -0.74 13.18 -8.38
N ALA A 279 -1.79 12.42 -8.13
CA ALA A 279 -2.41 11.55 -9.13
C ALA A 279 -3.30 12.32 -10.09
N ASP A 280 -3.18 12.05 -11.38
CA ASP A 280 -4.29 12.24 -12.29
C ASP A 280 -5.16 10.97 -12.24
N THR A 281 -6.35 11.08 -11.67
CA THR A 281 -7.28 9.95 -11.47
C THR A 281 -8.43 9.92 -12.47
N ARG A 282 -8.42 10.81 -13.49
CA ARG A 282 -9.53 10.97 -14.44
C ARG A 282 -9.86 9.68 -15.18
N LYS A 283 -8.86 8.90 -15.57
CA LYS A 283 -9.05 7.60 -16.26
C LYS A 283 -9.85 6.64 -15.38
N PHE A 284 -9.45 6.46 -14.14
CA PHE A 284 -10.13 5.56 -13.20
C PHE A 284 -11.51 6.06 -12.80
N THR A 285 -11.63 7.36 -12.53
CA THR A 285 -12.92 7.99 -12.18
C THR A 285 -13.93 7.92 -13.34
N ALA A 286 -13.48 8.11 -14.57
CA ALA A 286 -14.35 8.01 -15.75
C ALA A 286 -14.89 6.59 -15.96
N LEU A 287 -14.11 5.56 -15.63
CA LEU A 287 -14.51 4.17 -15.77
C LEU A 287 -15.47 3.73 -14.64
N THR A 288 -15.16 4.08 -13.39
CA THR A 288 -15.80 3.48 -12.21
C THR A 288 -16.67 4.43 -11.40
N GLY A 289 -16.62 5.72 -11.70
CA GLY A 289 -17.23 6.75 -10.84
C GLY A 289 -16.57 6.90 -9.47
N TRP A 290 -15.46 6.19 -9.20
CA TRP A 290 -14.80 6.19 -7.90
C TRP A 290 -14.22 7.56 -7.56
N GLN A 291 -14.42 7.96 -6.31
CA GLN A 291 -13.79 9.10 -5.65
C GLN A 291 -13.54 8.75 -4.18
N PRO A 292 -12.50 9.30 -3.52
CA PRO A 292 -12.33 9.15 -2.09
C PRO A 292 -13.51 9.78 -1.35
N ARG A 293 -14.04 9.07 -0.34
CA ARG A 293 -15.19 9.48 0.48
C ARG A 293 -14.78 9.98 1.86
N ILE A 294 -13.62 9.52 2.35
CA ILE A 294 -13.13 9.83 3.69
C ILE A 294 -12.28 11.10 3.61
N PRO A 295 -12.71 12.20 4.28
CA PRO A 295 -11.96 13.45 4.28
C PRO A 295 -10.59 13.28 4.95
N TRP A 296 -9.60 14.02 4.45
CA TRP A 296 -8.23 14.01 4.97
C TRP A 296 -8.13 14.17 6.49
N HIS A 297 -8.86 15.14 7.06
CA HIS A 297 -8.84 15.39 8.51
C HIS A 297 -9.39 14.19 9.33
N THR A 298 -10.30 13.39 8.75
CA THR A 298 -10.80 12.17 9.37
C THR A 298 -9.71 11.11 9.39
N THR A 299 -8.99 10.90 8.29
CA THR A 299 -7.87 9.97 8.19
C THR A 299 -6.77 10.33 9.21
N LEU A 300 -6.42 11.62 9.32
CA LEU A 300 -5.45 12.12 10.30
C LEU A 300 -5.87 11.80 11.74
N ARG A 301 -7.09 12.21 12.11
CA ARG A 301 -7.65 11.98 13.45
C ARG A 301 -7.69 10.49 13.78
N ASP A 302 -8.28 9.68 12.91
CA ASP A 302 -8.44 8.24 13.16
C ASP A 302 -7.09 7.53 13.30
N THR A 303 -6.08 7.94 12.50
CA THR A 303 -4.71 7.40 12.62
C THR A 303 -4.06 7.84 13.92
N PHE A 304 -4.25 9.09 14.35
CA PHE A 304 -3.70 9.58 15.61
C PHE A 304 -4.35 8.89 16.82
N GLU A 305 -5.68 8.72 16.83
CA GLU A 305 -6.39 8.00 17.90
C GLU A 305 -5.94 6.53 17.98
N TYR A 306 -5.75 5.86 16.83
CA TYR A 306 -5.18 4.51 16.81
C TYR A 306 -3.82 4.45 17.54
N TRP A 307 -2.92 5.42 17.27
CA TRP A 307 -1.61 5.42 17.92
C TRP A 307 -1.69 5.84 19.39
N ARG A 308 -2.63 6.70 19.78
CA ARG A 308 -2.91 7.00 21.19
C ARG A 308 -3.28 5.73 21.97
N GLU A 309 -4.18 4.93 21.43
CA GLU A 309 -4.58 3.66 22.08
C GLU A 309 -3.39 2.71 22.20
N LYS A 310 -2.64 2.52 21.10
CA LYS A 310 -1.46 1.65 21.10
C LYS A 310 -0.40 2.07 22.11
N VAL A 311 -0.07 3.34 22.18
CA VAL A 311 0.90 3.89 23.13
C VAL A 311 0.39 3.73 24.58
N ARG A 312 -0.91 3.89 24.84
CA ARG A 312 -1.50 3.65 26.16
C ARG A 312 -1.38 2.18 26.56
N GLU A 313 -1.68 1.26 25.65
CA GLU A 313 -1.51 -0.19 25.90
C GLU A 313 -0.05 -0.52 26.21
N GLU A 314 0.91 -0.02 25.40
CA GLU A 314 2.35 -0.21 25.62
C GLU A 314 2.81 0.33 27.00
N LYS A 315 2.30 1.50 27.41
CA LYS A 315 2.62 2.11 28.70
C LYS A 315 2.11 1.26 29.88
N LEU A 316 0.88 0.74 29.77
CA LEU A 316 0.30 -0.12 30.80
C LEU A 316 1.03 -1.45 30.95
N CYS A 317 1.57 -2.01 29.86
CA CYS A 317 2.34 -3.25 29.92
C CYS A 317 3.77 -3.05 30.44
N ALA A 318 4.29 -1.82 30.46
CA ALA A 318 5.63 -1.48 30.95
C ALA A 318 5.66 -1.01 32.42
N SER A 319 4.50 -0.71 33.02
CA SER A 319 4.32 -0.33 34.43
C SER A 319 4.01 -1.54 35.30
#